data_1f1c117a0ec427d69a3d647d8a9d0da6
#
_entry.id   1f1c117a0ec427d69a3d647d8a9d0da6
#
_cell.length_a   1.000
_cell.length_b   1.000
_cell.length_c   1.000
_cell.angle_alpha   90.00
_cell.angle_beta   90.00
_cell.angle_gamma   90.00
#
_symmetry.space_group_name_H-M   'P 1'
#
loop_
_entity.id
_entity.type
_entity.pdbx_description
1 polymer ?
#
loop_
_entity_poly.entity_id
_entity_poly.type
_entity_poly.pdbx_seq_one_letter_code
_entity_poly.pdbx_strand_id
1 'polypeptide(L)'
;MREVRRSADALVGMLPYDPKYKKSNTLLSANESPLNVPDEVLDAVIERVRALDFNRYPDPLANALRVAIAEWHGLKAANVLVGNGGDELLYDIFVAWGGPGRSLLTFPPTFSVYEMNAVLTNTQVINMPRNEGDWSIDVDRACERLAKGDIDIVVITNPNNPTGTMTPLEDIRRILDASDALVLVDEAYGEFADESAAKLLDEYENLLILHTFSKAYRCAGIRLGYFLGNPNVISEFKKVRQPYSVDAISQIVGEEVVRNRALFDESIEQTRVERDRLIAALSQLDKVTVYPSEANFVMLKLPFAMSVWSNLDEKHSVLVRNVSGENHLAGCLRVTVGTPEENDRFLDALTEELGNLAYQR
;
A
#
# COMPACT_ATOMS: atom_id res chain seq x y z
N MET A 1 11.67 -42.67 -8.80
CA MET A 1 11.12 -41.72 -7.80
C MET A 1 9.66 -41.49 -8.16
N ARG A 2 8.76 -41.47 -7.20
CA ARG A 2 7.36 -41.05 -7.47
C ARG A 2 7.32 -39.56 -7.65
N GLU A 3 6.68 -39.09 -8.72
CA GLU A 3 6.46 -37.67 -8.95
C GLU A 3 5.49 -37.09 -7.89
N VAL A 4 5.76 -35.85 -7.43
CA VAL A 4 4.85 -35.12 -6.56
C VAL A 4 3.61 -34.74 -7.37
N ARG A 5 2.43 -34.85 -6.80
CA ARG A 5 1.20 -34.31 -7.43
C ARG A 5 1.40 -32.82 -7.73
N ARG A 6 0.90 -32.36 -8.88
CA ARG A 6 0.94 -30.94 -9.24
C ARG A 6 0.17 -30.08 -8.21
N SER A 7 0.53 -28.82 -8.13
CA SER A 7 -0.17 -27.82 -7.34
C SER A 7 -1.63 -27.64 -7.80
N ALA A 8 -2.42 -26.91 -7.01
CA ALA A 8 -3.82 -26.62 -7.33
C ALA A 8 -3.97 -25.91 -8.69
N ASP A 9 -5.08 -26.15 -9.39
CA ASP A 9 -5.33 -25.61 -10.72
C ASP A 9 -5.34 -24.08 -10.75
N ALA A 10 -5.75 -23.42 -9.67
CA ALA A 10 -5.69 -21.97 -9.52
C ALA A 10 -4.27 -21.37 -9.65
N LEU A 11 -3.22 -22.17 -9.40
CA LEU A 11 -1.83 -21.72 -9.50
C LEU A 11 -1.23 -21.91 -10.92
N VAL A 12 -1.95 -22.55 -11.83
CA VAL A 12 -1.45 -22.80 -13.19
C VAL A 12 -1.39 -21.46 -13.95
N GLY A 13 -0.17 -21.08 -14.35
CA GLY A 13 0.07 -19.81 -15.07
C GLY A 13 0.19 -18.58 -14.17
N MET A 14 0.00 -18.72 -12.86
CA MET A 14 0.21 -17.63 -11.91
C MET A 14 1.71 -17.32 -11.78
N LEU A 15 2.08 -16.07 -11.97
CA LEU A 15 3.45 -15.63 -11.73
C LEU A 15 3.59 -15.17 -10.27
N PRO A 16 4.71 -15.53 -9.60
CA PRO A 16 4.95 -15.03 -8.26
C PRO A 16 5.11 -13.50 -8.27
N TYR A 17 4.69 -12.86 -7.19
CA TYR A 17 5.03 -11.45 -6.99
C TYR A 17 6.55 -11.26 -6.95
N ASP A 18 7.07 -10.40 -7.81
CA ASP A 18 8.50 -10.09 -7.89
C ASP A 18 8.75 -8.69 -7.31
N PRO A 19 9.30 -8.57 -6.09
CA PRO A 19 9.59 -7.29 -5.45
C PRO A 19 10.71 -6.52 -6.17
N LYS A 20 11.43 -7.14 -7.14
CA LYS A 20 12.59 -6.56 -7.85
C LYS A 20 13.68 -6.11 -6.87
N TYR A 21 13.95 -6.94 -5.85
CA TYR A 21 14.99 -6.65 -4.87
C TYR A 21 16.37 -6.57 -5.54
N LYS A 22 16.99 -5.41 -5.47
CA LYS A 22 18.35 -5.15 -5.95
C LYS A 22 19.01 -4.12 -5.04
N LYS A 23 20.30 -4.27 -4.78
CA LYS A 23 21.09 -3.23 -4.10
C LYS A 23 21.41 -2.11 -5.08
N SER A 24 21.19 -0.88 -4.67
CA SER A 24 21.54 0.34 -5.40
C SER A 24 21.98 1.41 -4.41
N ASN A 25 22.70 2.43 -4.90
CA ASN A 25 23.12 3.54 -4.04
C ASN A 25 21.95 4.46 -3.67
N THR A 26 20.94 4.53 -4.54
CA THR A 26 19.73 5.33 -4.34
C THR A 26 18.51 4.44 -4.60
N LEU A 27 17.77 4.10 -3.54
CA LEU A 27 16.65 3.14 -3.57
C LEU A 27 15.30 3.87 -3.55
N LEU A 28 14.73 4.13 -4.73
CA LEU A 28 13.46 4.84 -4.90
C LEU A 28 12.37 3.94 -5.55
N SER A 29 12.37 2.64 -5.27
CA SER A 29 11.55 1.66 -5.99
C SER A 29 10.40 1.05 -5.19
N ALA A 30 10.52 0.97 -3.85
CA ALA A 30 9.62 0.18 -3.01
C ALA A 30 8.74 1.03 -2.07
N ASN A 31 8.71 2.35 -2.25
CA ASN A 31 7.95 3.28 -1.41
C ASN A 31 8.34 3.15 0.08
N GLU A 32 9.60 2.83 0.35
CA GLU A 32 10.15 2.82 1.70
C GLU A 32 10.52 4.24 2.12
N SER A 33 10.52 4.50 3.43
CA SER A 33 11.08 5.75 3.94
C SER A 33 12.60 5.75 3.77
N PRO A 34 13.23 6.86 3.37
CA PRO A 34 14.69 6.97 3.31
C PRO A 34 15.33 7.07 4.71
N LEU A 35 14.53 7.29 5.74
CA LEU A 35 14.97 7.47 7.12
C LEU A 35 14.64 6.24 7.96
N ASN A 36 15.45 5.96 8.97
CA ASN A 36 15.16 4.98 10.01
C ASN A 36 14.19 5.55 11.05
N VAL A 37 13.66 4.72 11.96
CA VAL A 37 12.89 5.19 13.12
C VAL A 37 13.71 6.15 13.96
N PRO A 38 13.10 7.14 14.65
CA PRO A 38 13.79 8.04 15.58
C PRO A 38 14.55 7.28 16.68
N ASP A 39 15.69 7.83 17.12
CA ASP A 39 16.53 7.19 18.12
C ASP A 39 15.78 6.96 19.44
N GLU A 40 14.90 7.88 19.83
CA GLU A 40 14.06 7.75 21.04
C GLU A 40 13.15 6.51 20.97
N VAL A 41 12.57 6.24 19.79
CA VAL A 41 11.75 5.04 19.57
C VAL A 41 12.61 3.80 19.60
N LEU A 42 13.79 3.84 18.95
CA LEU A 42 14.72 2.71 18.89
C LEU A 42 15.24 2.34 20.28
N ASP A 43 15.62 3.31 21.09
CA ASP A 43 16.11 3.11 22.46
C ASP A 43 15.03 2.47 23.35
N ALA A 44 13.79 2.98 23.28
CA ALA A 44 12.66 2.40 24.01
C ALA A 44 12.36 0.95 23.59
N VAL A 45 12.44 0.65 22.29
CA VAL A 45 12.30 -0.71 21.75
C VAL A 45 13.42 -1.62 22.28
N ILE A 46 14.68 -1.18 22.24
CA ILE A 46 15.83 -1.96 22.69
C ILE A 46 15.71 -2.30 24.19
N GLU A 47 15.29 -1.36 25.02
CA GLU A 47 15.08 -1.59 26.46
C GLU A 47 14.03 -2.69 26.68
N ARG A 48 12.89 -2.62 25.99
CA ARG A 48 11.82 -3.62 26.12
C ARG A 48 12.22 -4.98 25.56
N VAL A 49 12.98 -5.02 24.45
CA VAL A 49 13.45 -6.28 23.86
C VAL A 49 14.45 -6.98 24.78
N ARG A 50 15.29 -6.25 25.55
CA ARG A 50 16.19 -6.84 26.56
C ARG A 50 15.46 -7.55 27.68
N ALA A 51 14.24 -7.12 27.99
CA ALA A 51 13.40 -7.71 29.03
C ALA A 51 12.47 -8.80 28.50
N LEU A 52 12.51 -9.12 27.19
CA LEU A 52 11.61 -10.06 26.56
C LEU A 52 12.00 -11.52 26.82
N ASP A 53 11.02 -12.34 27.15
CA ASP A 53 11.17 -13.79 27.25
C ASP A 53 11.01 -14.45 25.86
N PHE A 54 12.11 -14.60 25.12
CA PHE A 54 12.12 -15.15 23.75
C PHE A 54 11.61 -16.60 23.65
N ASN A 55 11.57 -17.34 24.74
CA ASN A 55 11.08 -18.71 24.80
C ASN A 55 9.56 -18.80 25.03
N ARG A 56 8.86 -17.68 25.05
CA ARG A 56 7.40 -17.63 25.25
C ARG A 56 6.70 -17.08 24.01
N TYR A 57 5.49 -17.57 23.72
CA TYR A 57 4.64 -16.98 22.70
C TYR A 57 4.23 -15.56 23.08
N PRO A 58 4.11 -14.64 22.10
CA PRO A 58 3.58 -13.30 22.35
C PRO A 58 2.08 -13.32 22.69
N ASP A 59 1.53 -12.17 23.01
CA ASP A 59 0.07 -12.00 23.08
C ASP A 59 -0.56 -12.34 21.71
N PRO A 60 -1.42 -13.37 21.62
CA PRO A 60 -1.97 -13.82 20.35
C PRO A 60 -2.83 -12.78 19.63
N LEU A 61 -3.34 -11.79 20.35
CA LEU A 61 -4.18 -10.74 19.82
C LEU A 61 -3.48 -9.36 19.77
N ALA A 62 -2.24 -9.26 20.27
CA ALA A 62 -1.52 -7.99 20.40
C ALA A 62 -2.37 -6.94 21.14
N ASN A 63 -2.98 -7.31 22.28
CA ASN A 63 -4.00 -6.49 22.95
C ASN A 63 -3.47 -5.10 23.35
N ALA A 64 -2.23 -5.00 23.85
CA ALA A 64 -1.64 -3.72 24.23
C ALA A 64 -1.53 -2.79 23.02
N LEU A 65 -1.05 -3.30 21.89
CA LEU A 65 -0.96 -2.56 20.63
C LEU A 65 -2.35 -2.17 20.09
N ARG A 66 -3.31 -3.10 20.13
CA ARG A 66 -4.70 -2.80 19.71
C ARG A 66 -5.34 -1.69 20.52
N VAL A 67 -5.12 -1.67 21.84
CA VAL A 67 -5.59 -0.59 22.72
C VAL A 67 -4.95 0.74 22.33
N ALA A 68 -3.62 0.76 22.15
CA ALA A 68 -2.89 1.98 21.77
C ALA A 68 -3.37 2.54 20.42
N ILE A 69 -3.55 1.67 19.41
CA ILE A 69 -4.09 2.08 18.09
C ILE A 69 -5.52 2.59 18.24
N ALA A 70 -6.36 1.91 19.02
CA ALA A 70 -7.74 2.33 19.21
C ALA A 70 -7.84 3.71 19.88
N GLU A 71 -7.03 3.96 20.91
CA GLU A 71 -6.95 5.26 21.58
C GLU A 71 -6.49 6.36 20.62
N TRP A 72 -5.51 6.05 19.76
CA TRP A 72 -5.04 6.99 18.75
C TRP A 72 -6.16 7.43 17.79
N HIS A 73 -7.00 6.48 17.35
CA HIS A 73 -8.10 6.76 16.43
C HIS A 73 -9.43 7.14 17.11
N GLY A 74 -9.47 7.26 18.46
CA GLY A 74 -10.71 7.53 19.19
C GLY A 74 -11.72 6.36 19.16
N LEU A 75 -11.24 5.13 18.96
CA LEU A 75 -12.01 3.91 18.81
C LEU A 75 -11.85 2.99 20.06
N LYS A 76 -12.47 1.82 20.00
CA LYS A 76 -12.29 0.74 20.99
C LYS A 76 -11.39 -0.35 20.43
N ALA A 77 -10.67 -1.10 21.28
CA ALA A 77 -9.85 -2.22 20.83
C ALA A 77 -10.63 -3.28 20.03
N ALA A 78 -11.94 -3.35 20.16
CA ALA A 78 -12.80 -4.22 19.36
C ALA A 78 -12.88 -3.80 17.88
N ASN A 79 -12.60 -2.54 17.57
CA ASN A 79 -12.54 -2.00 16.20
C ASN A 79 -11.23 -2.25 15.50
N VAL A 80 -10.22 -2.82 16.18
CA VAL A 80 -8.85 -2.96 15.67
C VAL A 80 -8.46 -4.42 15.52
N LEU A 81 -7.89 -4.77 14.37
CA LEU A 81 -7.16 -6.02 14.15
C LEU A 81 -5.74 -5.72 13.72
N VAL A 82 -4.76 -6.38 14.33
CA VAL A 82 -3.35 -6.25 13.96
C VAL A 82 -2.90 -7.51 13.22
N GLY A 83 -2.10 -7.36 12.16
CA GLY A 83 -1.58 -8.48 11.36
C GLY A 83 -0.11 -8.30 10.96
N ASN A 84 0.49 -9.34 10.44
CA ASN A 84 1.87 -9.39 9.96
C ASN A 84 2.03 -8.65 8.63
N GLY A 85 1.99 -7.32 8.69
CA GLY A 85 1.91 -6.41 7.55
C GLY A 85 0.50 -6.36 6.94
N GLY A 86 0.32 -5.43 6.01
CA GLY A 86 -0.91 -5.35 5.22
C GLY A 86 -1.17 -6.60 4.38
N ASP A 87 -0.11 -7.29 3.95
CA ASP A 87 -0.22 -8.45 3.06
C ASP A 87 -0.97 -9.63 3.71
N GLU A 88 -0.71 -9.94 5.00
CA GLU A 88 -1.48 -10.94 5.73
C GLU A 88 -2.95 -10.52 5.84
N LEU A 89 -3.20 -9.29 6.25
CA LEU A 89 -4.53 -8.76 6.41
C LEU A 89 -5.33 -8.77 5.10
N LEU A 90 -4.69 -8.41 3.98
CA LEU A 90 -5.29 -8.50 2.66
C LEU A 90 -5.64 -9.96 2.29
N TYR A 91 -4.77 -10.92 2.59
CA TYR A 91 -5.08 -12.33 2.35
C TYR A 91 -6.27 -12.80 3.21
N ASP A 92 -6.32 -12.41 4.47
CA ASP A 92 -7.39 -12.78 5.41
C ASP A 92 -8.78 -12.30 4.93
N ILE A 93 -8.88 -11.15 4.23
CA ILE A 93 -10.13 -10.70 3.62
C ILE A 93 -10.67 -11.75 2.65
N PHE A 94 -9.82 -12.26 1.76
CA PHE A 94 -10.25 -13.23 0.75
C PHE A 94 -10.53 -14.61 1.33
N VAL A 95 -9.90 -14.96 2.45
CA VAL A 95 -10.24 -16.19 3.18
C VAL A 95 -11.58 -16.06 3.89
N ALA A 96 -11.94 -14.87 4.39
CA ALA A 96 -13.16 -14.65 5.17
C ALA A 96 -14.39 -14.33 4.30
N TRP A 97 -14.24 -13.51 3.25
CA TRP A 97 -15.34 -13.04 2.39
C TRP A 97 -15.24 -13.50 0.94
N GLY A 98 -14.08 -14.01 0.49
CA GLY A 98 -13.88 -14.55 -0.85
C GLY A 98 -14.29 -16.03 -0.96
N GLY A 99 -13.85 -16.66 -2.06
CA GLY A 99 -14.05 -18.08 -2.33
C GLY A 99 -14.92 -18.34 -3.58
N PRO A 100 -15.17 -19.62 -3.90
CA PRO A 100 -16.01 -19.99 -5.03
C PRO A 100 -17.42 -19.39 -4.97
N GLY A 101 -17.83 -18.69 -6.03
CA GLY A 101 -19.13 -18.04 -6.10
C GLY A 101 -19.17 -16.64 -5.45
N ARG A 102 -18.02 -16.16 -4.95
CA ARG A 102 -17.82 -14.81 -4.45
C ARG A 102 -17.07 -13.95 -5.45
N SER A 103 -17.19 -12.63 -5.32
CA SER A 103 -16.63 -11.67 -6.26
C SER A 103 -15.93 -10.49 -5.59
N LEU A 104 -14.83 -10.07 -6.23
CA LEU A 104 -14.08 -8.85 -5.95
C LEU A 104 -14.36 -7.81 -7.03
N LEU A 105 -14.73 -6.59 -6.66
CA LEU A 105 -14.66 -5.42 -7.51
C LEU A 105 -13.39 -4.62 -7.19
N THR A 106 -12.57 -4.32 -8.21
CA THR A 106 -11.35 -3.52 -8.07
C THR A 106 -11.16 -2.58 -9.25
N PHE A 107 -10.30 -1.56 -9.07
CA PHE A 107 -10.14 -0.43 -10.00
C PHE A 107 -8.68 -0.32 -10.51
N PRO A 108 -8.26 -1.19 -11.45
CA PRO A 108 -6.92 -1.13 -12.02
C PRO A 108 -6.68 0.13 -12.88
N PRO A 109 -5.42 0.62 -13.04
CA PRO A 109 -4.24 0.06 -12.38
C PRO A 109 -4.25 0.32 -10.87
N THR A 110 -3.97 -0.72 -10.10
CA THR A 110 -3.91 -0.68 -8.63
C THR A 110 -2.97 -1.78 -8.13
N PHE A 111 -2.86 -1.97 -6.82
CA PHE A 111 -1.94 -2.95 -6.24
C PHE A 111 -2.35 -4.38 -6.60
N SER A 112 -1.48 -5.10 -7.31
CA SER A 112 -1.76 -6.41 -7.90
C SER A 112 -2.04 -7.55 -6.89
N VAL A 113 -1.69 -7.36 -5.62
CA VAL A 113 -1.89 -8.36 -4.56
C VAL A 113 -3.38 -8.65 -4.33
N TYR A 114 -4.28 -7.72 -4.58
CA TYR A 114 -5.72 -7.98 -4.48
C TYR A 114 -6.18 -9.06 -5.45
N GLU A 115 -5.82 -8.93 -6.73
CA GLU A 115 -6.13 -9.95 -7.74
C GLU A 115 -5.45 -11.28 -7.44
N MET A 116 -4.18 -11.23 -6.99
CA MET A 116 -3.46 -12.45 -6.59
C MET A 116 -4.21 -13.21 -5.50
N ASN A 117 -4.62 -12.53 -4.44
CA ASN A 117 -5.36 -13.14 -3.33
C ASN A 117 -6.75 -13.66 -3.77
N ALA A 118 -7.44 -12.92 -4.65
CA ALA A 118 -8.70 -13.37 -5.23
C ALA A 118 -8.52 -14.67 -6.03
N VAL A 119 -7.49 -14.78 -6.87
CA VAL A 119 -7.16 -16.00 -7.63
C VAL A 119 -6.82 -17.14 -6.68
N LEU A 120 -6.02 -16.93 -5.64
CA LEU A 120 -5.63 -17.94 -4.66
C LEU A 120 -6.83 -18.55 -3.93
N THR A 121 -7.88 -17.76 -3.73
CA THR A 121 -9.11 -18.20 -3.05
C THR A 121 -10.26 -18.59 -3.99
N ASN A 122 -10.02 -18.61 -5.31
CA ASN A 122 -11.06 -18.81 -6.34
C ASN A 122 -12.21 -17.77 -6.25
N THR A 123 -11.90 -16.55 -5.87
CA THR A 123 -12.83 -15.42 -5.92
C THR A 123 -12.83 -14.82 -7.33
N GLN A 124 -13.99 -14.55 -7.88
CA GLN A 124 -14.11 -13.92 -9.19
C GLN A 124 -13.64 -12.47 -9.15
N VAL A 125 -12.72 -12.08 -10.05
CA VAL A 125 -12.27 -10.70 -10.18
C VAL A 125 -13.10 -9.96 -11.21
N ILE A 126 -13.60 -8.78 -10.84
CA ILE A 126 -14.31 -7.85 -11.70
C ILE A 126 -13.51 -6.56 -11.73
N ASN A 127 -12.88 -6.30 -12.88
CA ASN A 127 -12.05 -5.13 -13.10
C ASN A 127 -12.86 -3.99 -13.72
N MET A 128 -12.88 -2.83 -13.05
CA MET A 128 -13.38 -1.57 -13.61
C MET A 128 -12.21 -0.59 -13.70
N PRO A 129 -11.54 -0.48 -14.87
CA PRO A 129 -10.37 0.38 -15.00
C PRO A 129 -10.66 1.83 -14.64
N ARG A 130 -9.67 2.48 -14.00
CA ARG A 130 -9.68 3.91 -13.72
C ARG A 130 -9.68 4.71 -15.02
N ASN A 131 -10.18 5.93 -14.98
CA ASN A 131 -10.20 6.84 -16.13
C ASN A 131 -8.77 7.16 -16.57
N GLU A 132 -8.48 7.02 -17.88
CA GLU A 132 -7.19 7.41 -18.41
C GLU A 132 -7.02 8.94 -18.32
N GLY A 133 -5.85 9.37 -17.87
CA GLY A 133 -5.47 10.78 -17.78
C GLY A 133 -5.41 11.30 -16.35
N ASP A 134 -6.45 11.13 -15.55
CA ASP A 134 -6.49 11.56 -14.14
C ASP A 134 -6.48 10.41 -13.14
N TRP A 135 -6.66 9.18 -13.59
CA TRP A 135 -6.70 7.96 -12.78
C TRP A 135 -7.81 7.94 -11.71
N SER A 136 -8.87 8.70 -11.92
CA SER A 136 -10.05 8.68 -11.08
C SER A 136 -10.87 7.39 -11.26
N ILE A 137 -11.69 7.04 -10.28
CA ILE A 137 -12.71 6.00 -10.39
C ILE A 137 -13.94 6.60 -11.07
N ASP A 138 -14.53 5.90 -12.06
CA ASP A 138 -15.85 6.20 -12.57
C ASP A 138 -16.89 5.73 -11.53
N VAL A 139 -17.24 6.63 -10.61
CA VAL A 139 -18.09 6.32 -9.45
C VAL A 139 -19.53 6.02 -9.87
N ASP A 140 -20.05 6.71 -10.88
CA ASP A 140 -21.41 6.46 -11.38
C ASP A 140 -21.53 5.03 -11.90
N ARG A 141 -20.59 4.61 -12.72
CA ARG A 141 -20.52 3.25 -13.24
C ARG A 141 -20.26 2.22 -12.14
N ALA A 142 -19.45 2.56 -11.14
CA ALA A 142 -19.21 1.68 -9.98
C ALA A 142 -20.51 1.46 -9.19
N CYS A 143 -21.26 2.52 -8.89
CA CYS A 143 -22.55 2.43 -8.20
C CYS A 143 -23.59 1.63 -9.01
N GLU A 144 -23.68 1.84 -10.33
CA GLU A 144 -24.53 1.03 -11.21
C GLU A 144 -24.16 -0.46 -11.17
N ARG A 145 -22.86 -0.76 -11.10
CA ARG A 145 -22.38 -2.15 -11.02
C ARG A 145 -22.72 -2.77 -9.66
N LEU A 146 -22.55 -2.04 -8.58
CA LEU A 146 -22.81 -2.47 -7.20
C LEU A 146 -24.30 -2.70 -6.94
N ALA A 147 -25.15 -1.87 -7.52
CA ALA A 147 -26.62 -2.00 -7.41
C ALA A 147 -27.18 -3.34 -7.90
N LYS A 148 -26.39 -4.17 -8.59
CA LYS A 148 -26.80 -5.54 -8.98
C LYS A 148 -26.78 -6.53 -7.81
N GLY A 149 -26.11 -6.20 -6.70
CA GLY A 149 -26.10 -6.99 -5.47
C GLY A 149 -25.35 -8.32 -5.55
N ASP A 150 -24.37 -8.46 -6.47
CA ASP A 150 -23.58 -9.67 -6.67
C ASP A 150 -22.07 -9.47 -6.45
N ILE A 151 -21.70 -8.37 -5.77
CA ILE A 151 -20.32 -8.09 -5.32
C ILE A 151 -20.22 -8.35 -3.82
N ASP A 152 -19.19 -9.10 -3.43
CA ASP A 152 -18.93 -9.44 -2.02
C ASP A 152 -17.85 -8.57 -1.40
N ILE A 153 -16.85 -8.17 -2.20
CA ILE A 153 -15.70 -7.37 -1.76
C ILE A 153 -15.47 -6.23 -2.76
N VAL A 154 -15.30 -5.02 -2.26
CA VAL A 154 -14.82 -3.87 -3.03
C VAL A 154 -13.48 -3.43 -2.44
N VAL A 155 -12.49 -3.13 -3.29
CA VAL A 155 -11.21 -2.59 -2.83
C VAL A 155 -10.93 -1.25 -3.49
N ILE A 156 -10.73 -0.22 -2.67
CA ILE A 156 -10.31 1.13 -3.05
C ILE A 156 -8.97 1.40 -2.37
N THR A 157 -7.90 1.55 -3.14
CA THR A 157 -6.60 1.98 -2.60
C THR A 157 -6.55 3.50 -2.60
N ASN A 158 -6.30 4.11 -1.44
CA ASN A 158 -6.46 5.56 -1.26
C ASN A 158 -5.43 6.17 -0.30
N PRO A 159 -4.36 6.82 -0.76
CA PRO A 159 -3.97 7.07 -2.17
C PRO A 159 -3.66 5.79 -2.97
N ASN A 160 -4.01 5.78 -4.25
CA ASN A 160 -3.83 4.61 -5.10
C ASN A 160 -2.35 4.35 -5.45
N ASN A 161 -1.94 3.12 -5.44
CA ASN A 161 -0.65 2.66 -5.94
C ASN A 161 -0.87 1.89 -7.28
N PRO A 162 -0.24 2.30 -8.42
CA PRO A 162 0.92 3.20 -8.49
C PRO A 162 0.62 4.66 -8.88
N THR A 163 -0.62 5.09 -9.00
CA THR A 163 -0.97 6.39 -9.61
C THR A 163 -0.79 7.58 -8.66
N GLY A 164 -0.84 7.36 -7.33
CA GLY A 164 -0.81 8.42 -6.32
C GLY A 164 -2.14 9.14 -6.11
N THR A 165 -3.17 8.79 -6.88
CA THR A 165 -4.47 9.48 -6.93
C THR A 165 -5.31 9.21 -5.69
N MET A 166 -5.97 10.25 -5.18
CA MET A 166 -7.01 10.15 -4.15
C MET A 166 -8.39 9.92 -4.77
N THR A 167 -9.19 9.11 -4.08
CA THR A 167 -10.64 9.02 -4.28
C THR A 167 -11.28 9.87 -3.18
N PRO A 168 -12.05 10.92 -3.50
CA PRO A 168 -12.68 11.79 -2.51
C PRO A 168 -13.60 11.02 -1.55
N LEU A 169 -13.70 11.47 -0.30
CA LEU A 169 -14.57 10.82 0.70
C LEU A 169 -16.04 10.75 0.26
N GLU A 170 -16.52 11.76 -0.46
CA GLU A 170 -17.88 11.75 -1.01
C GLU A 170 -18.10 10.63 -2.02
N ASP A 171 -17.10 10.33 -2.85
CA ASP A 171 -17.14 9.24 -3.81
C ASP A 171 -17.07 7.87 -3.11
N ILE A 172 -16.25 7.76 -2.06
CA ILE A 172 -16.21 6.56 -1.20
C ILE A 172 -17.58 6.35 -0.53
N ARG A 173 -18.21 7.40 -0.03
CA ARG A 173 -19.56 7.38 0.55
C ARG A 173 -20.58 6.86 -0.44
N ARG A 174 -20.60 7.36 -1.67
CA ARG A 174 -21.50 6.91 -2.74
C ARG A 174 -21.34 5.41 -3.06
N ILE A 175 -20.10 4.90 -3.03
CA ILE A 175 -19.81 3.48 -3.23
C ILE A 175 -20.34 2.65 -2.06
N LEU A 176 -20.18 3.12 -0.82
CA LEU A 176 -20.70 2.48 0.39
C LEU A 176 -22.24 2.44 0.39
N ASP A 177 -22.89 3.54 0.01
CA ASP A 177 -24.35 3.62 -0.09
C ASP A 177 -24.94 2.71 -1.18
N ALA A 178 -24.16 2.39 -2.21
CA ALA A 178 -24.60 1.58 -3.35
C ALA A 178 -24.54 0.06 -3.09
N SER A 179 -23.99 -0.41 -1.97
CA SER A 179 -23.72 -1.84 -1.76
C SER A 179 -23.67 -2.25 -0.29
N ASP A 180 -24.02 -3.51 -0.02
CA ASP A 180 -23.77 -4.22 1.24
C ASP A 180 -22.48 -5.06 1.21
N ALA A 181 -21.69 -4.99 0.14
CA ALA A 181 -20.38 -5.61 0.05
C ALA A 181 -19.44 -5.08 1.14
N LEU A 182 -18.45 -5.90 1.57
CA LEU A 182 -17.35 -5.40 2.38
C LEU A 182 -16.51 -4.44 1.52
N VAL A 183 -16.43 -3.16 1.92
CA VAL A 183 -15.62 -2.15 1.24
C VAL A 183 -14.33 -1.94 2.02
N LEU A 184 -13.21 -2.40 1.45
CA LEU A 184 -11.89 -2.08 1.93
C LEU A 184 -11.40 -0.77 1.31
N VAL A 185 -11.05 0.20 2.15
CA VAL A 185 -10.23 1.34 1.77
C VAL A 185 -8.80 1.08 2.27
N ASP A 186 -7.88 0.82 1.34
CA ASP A 186 -6.48 0.59 1.65
C ASP A 186 -5.75 1.93 1.73
N GLU A 187 -5.47 2.37 2.95
CA GLU A 187 -4.78 3.61 3.28
C GLU A 187 -3.31 3.36 3.65
N ALA A 188 -2.63 2.43 2.97
CA ALA A 188 -1.20 2.20 3.21
C ALA A 188 -0.32 3.46 3.01
N TYR A 189 -0.84 4.47 2.36
CA TYR A 189 -0.20 5.78 2.13
C TYR A 189 -1.02 6.94 2.73
N GLY A 190 -2.04 6.64 3.54
CA GLY A 190 -3.00 7.60 4.07
C GLY A 190 -2.39 8.71 4.91
N GLU A 191 -1.28 8.45 5.62
CA GLU A 191 -0.61 9.45 6.44
C GLU A 191 0.03 10.59 5.60
N PHE A 192 0.23 10.38 4.30
CA PHE A 192 0.71 11.42 3.37
C PHE A 192 -0.41 12.24 2.73
N ALA A 193 -1.66 11.85 2.91
CA ALA A 193 -2.85 12.54 2.41
C ALA A 193 -3.49 13.43 3.49
N ASP A 194 -4.39 14.31 3.07
CA ASP A 194 -5.07 15.24 4.00
C ASP A 194 -6.34 14.64 4.62
N GLU A 195 -6.89 13.60 4.03
CA GLU A 195 -8.13 12.99 4.45
C GLU A 195 -8.02 11.47 4.55
N SER A 196 -8.77 10.88 5.51
CA SER A 196 -8.90 9.45 5.70
C SER A 196 -10.38 9.04 5.72
N ALA A 197 -10.68 7.91 5.09
CA ALA A 197 -12.00 7.29 5.13
C ALA A 197 -12.36 6.75 6.53
N ALA A 198 -11.41 6.73 7.49
CA ALA A 198 -11.70 6.42 8.88
C ALA A 198 -12.76 7.34 9.50
N LYS A 199 -12.95 8.56 8.96
CA LYS A 199 -14.04 9.49 9.34
C LYS A 199 -15.43 8.91 9.10
N LEU A 200 -15.57 7.88 8.24
CA LEU A 200 -16.84 7.25 7.87
C LEU A 200 -17.15 5.98 8.68
N LEU A 201 -16.24 5.53 9.56
CA LEU A 201 -16.39 4.26 10.31
C LEU A 201 -17.62 4.21 11.22
N ASP A 202 -18.06 5.34 11.74
CA ASP A 202 -19.25 5.42 12.59
C ASP A 202 -20.56 5.37 11.80
N GLU A 203 -20.49 5.57 10.47
CA GLU A 203 -21.66 5.64 9.59
C GLU A 203 -21.90 4.32 8.83
N TYR A 204 -20.80 3.54 8.57
CA TYR A 204 -20.86 2.36 7.72
C TYR A 204 -20.30 1.10 8.40
N GLU A 205 -21.15 0.12 8.63
CA GLU A 205 -20.74 -1.16 9.23
C GLU A 205 -19.90 -2.03 8.30
N ASN A 206 -20.07 -1.87 6.97
CA ASN A 206 -19.36 -2.62 5.94
C ASN A 206 -18.05 -1.95 5.47
N LEU A 207 -17.62 -0.86 6.13
CA LEU A 207 -16.34 -0.19 5.86
C LEU A 207 -15.21 -0.83 6.66
N LEU A 208 -14.10 -1.11 5.99
CA LEU A 208 -12.85 -1.59 6.56
C LEU A 208 -11.70 -0.70 6.07
N ILE A 209 -10.85 -0.23 6.96
CA ILE A 209 -9.68 0.58 6.62
C ILE A 209 -8.42 -0.21 6.91
N LEU A 210 -7.49 -0.25 5.96
CA LEU A 210 -6.15 -0.82 6.16
C LEU A 210 -5.13 0.30 6.34
N HIS A 211 -4.35 0.19 7.40
CA HIS A 211 -3.15 0.99 7.63
C HIS A 211 -1.90 0.11 7.77
N THR A 212 -0.72 0.68 7.55
CA THR A 212 0.56 -0.02 7.70
C THR A 212 1.60 0.84 8.42
N PHE A 213 2.47 0.19 9.19
CA PHE A 213 3.65 0.84 9.76
C PHE A 213 4.82 0.92 8.76
N SER A 214 4.68 0.32 7.58
CA SER A 214 5.77 0.16 6.60
C SER A 214 6.20 1.46 5.92
N LYS A 215 5.32 2.47 5.80
CA LYS A 215 5.54 3.68 4.98
C LYS A 215 5.87 4.89 5.85
N ALA A 216 4.87 5.61 6.32
CA ALA A 216 5.03 6.82 7.12
C ALA A 216 5.81 6.56 8.43
N TYR A 217 5.61 5.40 9.06
CA TYR A 217 6.25 5.04 10.32
C TYR A 217 7.58 4.28 10.17
N ARG A 218 8.17 4.21 8.98
CA ARG A 218 9.54 3.74 8.71
C ARG A 218 9.82 2.29 9.15
N CYS A 219 8.78 1.46 9.29
CA CYS A 219 8.85 0.11 9.85
C CYS A 219 8.60 -0.99 8.80
N ALA A 220 9.04 -0.80 7.54
CA ALA A 220 8.82 -1.79 6.48
C ALA A 220 9.39 -3.17 6.82
N GLY A 221 10.56 -3.24 7.48
CA GLY A 221 11.22 -4.47 7.90
C GLY A 221 10.55 -5.17 9.10
N ILE A 222 9.66 -4.50 9.83
CA ILE A 222 8.97 -5.04 11.02
C ILE A 222 7.70 -5.80 10.64
N ARG A 223 7.19 -5.60 9.42
CA ARG A 223 6.01 -6.31 8.93
C ARG A 223 4.80 -6.14 9.85
N LEU A 224 4.30 -4.92 10.01
CA LEU A 224 3.18 -4.61 10.86
C LEU A 224 2.13 -3.78 10.13
N GLY A 225 0.85 -4.16 10.24
CA GLY A 225 -0.30 -3.44 9.74
C GLY A 225 -1.52 -3.66 10.60
N TYR A 226 -2.57 -2.91 10.38
CA TYR A 226 -3.81 -3.06 11.13
C TYR A 226 -5.04 -2.67 10.31
N PHE A 227 -6.16 -3.29 10.66
CA PHE A 227 -7.49 -2.88 10.22
C PHE A 227 -8.17 -2.03 11.29
N LEU A 228 -8.95 -1.05 10.80
CA LEU A 228 -10.00 -0.39 11.55
C LEU A 228 -11.36 -0.75 10.92
N GLY A 229 -12.34 -1.11 11.73
CA GLY A 229 -13.67 -1.49 11.23
C GLY A 229 -14.70 -1.71 12.30
N ASN A 230 -15.93 -2.02 11.88
CA ASN A 230 -16.98 -2.41 12.80
C ASN A 230 -16.57 -3.65 13.62
N PRO A 231 -16.82 -3.71 14.95
CA PRO A 231 -16.45 -4.85 15.78
C PRO A 231 -16.98 -6.21 15.28
N ASN A 232 -18.13 -6.25 14.63
CA ASN A 232 -18.69 -7.47 14.06
C ASN A 232 -17.83 -7.96 12.88
N VAL A 233 -17.42 -7.06 11.97
CA VAL A 233 -16.51 -7.34 10.85
C VAL A 233 -15.14 -7.79 11.38
N ILE A 234 -14.57 -7.05 12.34
CA ILE A 234 -13.28 -7.38 12.97
C ILE A 234 -13.33 -8.77 13.64
N SER A 235 -14.48 -9.16 14.21
CA SER A 235 -14.60 -10.46 14.86
C SER A 235 -14.54 -11.64 13.90
N GLU A 236 -14.97 -11.46 12.63
CA GLU A 236 -14.91 -12.53 11.61
C GLU A 236 -13.46 -12.89 11.26
N PHE A 237 -12.57 -11.91 11.20
CA PHE A 237 -11.15 -12.17 10.94
C PHE A 237 -10.48 -13.05 12.01
N LYS A 238 -10.97 -13.04 13.25
CA LYS A 238 -10.44 -13.92 14.31
C LYS A 238 -10.59 -15.42 13.99
N LYS A 239 -11.47 -15.76 13.04
CA LYS A 239 -11.72 -17.15 12.62
C LYS A 239 -10.70 -17.64 11.58
N VAL A 240 -10.09 -16.71 10.83
CA VAL A 240 -9.22 -17.04 9.68
C VAL A 240 -7.75 -16.66 9.92
N ARG A 241 -7.47 -15.68 10.77
CA ARG A 241 -6.10 -15.23 11.06
C ARG A 241 -5.23 -16.35 11.64
N GLN A 242 -3.95 -16.34 11.32
CA GLN A 242 -2.98 -17.25 11.91
C GLN A 242 -2.77 -16.93 13.41
N PRO A 243 -2.77 -17.91 14.31
CA PRO A 243 -2.43 -17.67 15.70
C PRO A 243 -0.97 -17.20 15.80
N TYR A 244 -0.71 -16.18 16.65
CA TYR A 244 0.61 -15.62 16.90
C TYR A 244 1.34 -15.08 15.66
N SER A 245 0.60 -14.62 14.65
CA SER A 245 1.18 -14.13 13.39
C SER A 245 2.07 -12.90 13.57
N VAL A 246 1.78 -12.06 14.54
CA VAL A 246 2.59 -10.90 14.90
C VAL A 246 3.51 -11.27 16.06
N ASP A 247 4.81 -11.29 15.81
CA ASP A 247 5.82 -11.63 16.80
C ASP A 247 5.96 -10.57 17.92
N ALA A 248 6.61 -10.97 19.02
CA ALA A 248 6.73 -10.12 20.20
C ALA A 248 7.51 -8.82 19.96
N ILE A 249 8.53 -8.84 19.08
CA ILE A 249 9.32 -7.65 18.77
C ILE A 249 8.47 -6.69 17.94
N SER A 250 7.76 -7.18 16.93
CA SER A 250 6.87 -6.36 16.11
C SER A 250 5.76 -5.70 16.96
N GLN A 251 5.20 -6.42 17.94
CA GLN A 251 4.25 -5.83 18.88
C GLN A 251 4.87 -4.69 19.69
N ILE A 252 6.09 -4.89 20.25
CA ILE A 252 6.82 -3.87 21.00
C ILE A 252 7.10 -2.64 20.13
N VAL A 253 7.60 -2.84 18.90
CA VAL A 253 7.88 -1.75 17.97
C VAL A 253 6.61 -0.97 17.66
N GLY A 254 5.51 -1.66 17.34
CA GLY A 254 4.23 -1.02 17.06
C GLY A 254 3.73 -0.15 18.21
N GLU A 255 3.81 -0.66 19.45
CA GLU A 255 3.42 0.10 20.63
C GLU A 255 4.28 1.36 20.83
N GLU A 256 5.61 1.26 20.68
CA GLU A 256 6.49 2.41 20.85
C GLU A 256 6.33 3.45 19.72
N VAL A 257 6.09 3.01 18.48
CA VAL A 257 5.76 3.91 17.37
C VAL A 257 4.45 4.65 17.64
N VAL A 258 3.39 3.96 18.07
CA VAL A 258 2.09 4.61 18.35
C VAL A 258 2.20 5.62 19.48
N ARG A 259 2.93 5.27 20.57
CA ARG A 259 3.16 6.18 21.69
C ARG A 259 3.93 7.45 21.32
N ASN A 260 4.88 7.31 20.40
CA ASN A 260 5.78 8.38 19.98
C ASN A 260 5.48 8.88 18.55
N ARG A 261 4.26 8.68 18.05
CA ARG A 261 3.92 8.99 16.66
C ARG A 261 4.21 10.42 16.22
N ALA A 262 4.09 11.39 17.13
CA ALA A 262 4.40 12.78 16.84
C ALA A 262 5.86 13.02 16.38
N LEU A 263 6.79 12.11 16.69
CA LEU A 263 8.18 12.19 16.21
C LEU A 263 8.31 11.91 14.71
N PHE A 264 7.26 11.42 14.07
CA PHE A 264 7.24 11.15 12.63
C PHE A 264 6.63 12.29 11.80
N ASP A 265 5.89 13.22 12.44
CA ASP A 265 5.13 14.28 11.75
C ASP A 265 6.02 15.15 10.86
N GLU A 266 7.19 15.57 11.35
CA GLU A 266 8.13 16.38 10.59
C GLU A 266 8.59 15.66 9.31
N SER A 267 8.87 14.37 9.38
CA SER A 267 9.31 13.61 8.20
C SER A 267 8.19 13.29 7.22
N ILE A 268 6.98 13.14 7.70
CA ILE A 268 5.79 13.01 6.84
C ILE A 268 5.59 14.31 6.06
N GLU A 269 5.65 15.45 6.74
CA GLU A 269 5.54 16.76 6.08
C GLU A 269 6.71 17.00 5.11
N GLN A 270 7.92 16.65 5.49
CA GLN A 270 9.09 16.75 4.61
C GLN A 270 8.93 15.90 3.34
N THR A 271 8.32 14.71 3.46
CA THR A 271 8.01 13.87 2.31
C THR A 271 6.97 14.53 1.39
N ARG A 272 5.96 15.20 1.93
CA ARG A 272 4.97 15.97 1.15
C ARG A 272 5.63 17.12 0.38
N VAL A 273 6.46 17.91 1.06
CA VAL A 273 7.22 19.01 0.44
C VAL A 273 8.12 18.51 -0.69
N GLU A 274 8.86 17.45 -0.46
CA GLU A 274 9.75 16.86 -1.47
C GLU A 274 8.99 16.21 -2.63
N ARG A 275 7.83 15.61 -2.37
CA ARG A 275 6.91 15.13 -3.42
C ARG A 275 6.51 16.28 -4.36
N ASP A 276 6.06 17.38 -3.78
CA ASP A 276 5.58 18.53 -4.56
C ASP A 276 6.73 19.18 -5.33
N ARG A 277 7.94 19.23 -4.75
CA ARG A 277 9.16 19.66 -5.43
C ARG A 277 9.51 18.75 -6.62
N LEU A 278 9.43 17.42 -6.43
CA LEU A 278 9.65 16.46 -7.51
C LEU A 278 8.64 16.62 -8.64
N ILE A 279 7.36 16.77 -8.33
CA ILE A 279 6.30 16.98 -9.32
C ILE A 279 6.59 18.27 -10.11
N ALA A 280 6.94 19.37 -9.43
CA ALA A 280 7.27 20.62 -10.07
C ALA A 280 8.49 20.52 -11.01
N ALA A 281 9.56 19.87 -10.56
CA ALA A 281 10.76 19.67 -11.36
C ALA A 281 10.52 18.77 -12.59
N LEU A 282 9.85 17.65 -12.41
CA LEU A 282 9.51 16.70 -13.48
C LEU A 282 8.59 17.34 -14.53
N SER A 283 7.69 18.24 -14.12
CA SER A 283 6.78 18.96 -15.02
C SER A 283 7.49 19.93 -15.96
N GLN A 284 8.76 20.29 -15.69
CA GLN A 284 9.58 21.14 -16.55
C GLN A 284 10.36 20.34 -17.61
N LEU A 285 10.38 19.01 -17.49
CA LEU A 285 11.13 18.15 -18.42
C LEU A 285 10.31 17.88 -19.68
N ASP A 286 10.90 18.16 -20.84
CA ASP A 286 10.30 17.83 -22.13
C ASP A 286 9.99 16.33 -22.24
N LYS A 287 8.81 15.99 -22.78
CA LYS A 287 8.34 14.61 -23.02
C LYS A 287 8.07 13.78 -21.76
N VAL A 288 8.09 14.38 -20.59
CA VAL A 288 7.64 13.76 -19.34
C VAL A 288 6.22 14.23 -19.02
N THR A 289 5.33 13.28 -18.77
CA THR A 289 4.04 13.56 -18.15
C THR A 289 4.13 13.09 -16.72
N VAL A 290 3.97 13.99 -15.75
CA VAL A 290 3.93 13.67 -14.33
C VAL A 290 2.49 13.71 -13.85
N TYR A 291 2.11 12.77 -12.99
CA TYR A 291 0.76 12.71 -12.44
C TYR A 291 0.75 13.26 -11.01
N PRO A 292 -0.33 13.96 -10.59
CA PRO A 292 -0.51 14.37 -9.20
C PRO A 292 -0.46 13.16 -8.26
N SER A 293 0.05 13.37 -7.05
CA SER A 293 0.15 12.30 -6.05
C SER A 293 -0.08 12.84 -4.64
N GLU A 294 -0.79 12.06 -3.83
CA GLU A 294 -0.96 12.26 -2.39
C GLU A 294 -0.24 11.16 -1.58
N ALA A 295 0.64 10.39 -2.22
CA ALA A 295 1.43 9.34 -1.60
C ALA A 295 2.90 9.76 -1.40
N ASN A 296 3.74 8.85 -0.88
CA ASN A 296 5.20 9.04 -0.80
C ASN A 296 5.93 8.60 -2.09
N PHE A 297 5.28 8.70 -3.23
CA PHE A 297 5.85 8.41 -4.55
C PHE A 297 5.15 9.26 -5.62
N VAL A 298 5.78 9.34 -6.78
CA VAL A 298 5.25 10.03 -7.95
C VAL A 298 5.26 9.07 -9.13
N MET A 299 4.18 9.04 -9.92
CA MET A 299 4.14 8.33 -11.19
C MET A 299 4.40 9.29 -12.34
N LEU A 300 5.25 8.88 -13.27
CA LEU A 300 5.57 9.65 -14.48
C LEU A 300 5.52 8.75 -15.71
N LYS A 301 5.15 9.34 -16.84
CA LYS A 301 5.15 8.70 -18.17
C LYS A 301 6.15 9.36 -19.07
N LEU A 302 6.95 8.57 -19.76
CA LEU A 302 7.99 9.06 -20.67
C LEU A 302 8.23 8.08 -21.82
N PRO A 303 8.76 8.55 -22.97
CA PRO A 303 9.15 7.68 -24.06
C PRO A 303 10.35 6.81 -23.66
N PHE A 304 10.40 5.58 -24.20
CA PHE A 304 11.51 4.65 -23.94
C PHE A 304 11.72 4.31 -22.46
N ALA A 305 10.65 4.30 -21.65
CA ALA A 305 10.71 4.10 -20.21
C ALA A 305 11.55 2.90 -19.78
N MET A 306 11.51 1.79 -20.51
CA MET A 306 12.33 0.60 -20.21
C MET A 306 13.83 0.90 -20.33
N SER A 307 14.26 1.59 -21.39
CA SER A 307 15.68 1.95 -21.57
C SER A 307 16.14 2.97 -20.55
N VAL A 308 15.31 3.98 -20.27
CA VAL A 308 15.59 4.96 -19.21
C VAL A 308 15.71 4.28 -17.86
N TRP A 309 14.76 3.42 -17.50
CA TRP A 309 14.80 2.65 -16.26
C TRP A 309 16.08 1.82 -16.11
N SER A 310 16.48 1.09 -17.18
CA SER A 310 17.71 0.28 -17.17
C SER A 310 18.95 1.15 -16.96
N ASN A 311 19.02 2.29 -17.67
CA ASN A 311 20.14 3.21 -17.56
C ASN A 311 20.21 3.91 -16.19
N LEU A 312 19.09 4.31 -15.61
CA LEU A 312 19.04 4.86 -14.24
C LEU A 312 19.69 3.91 -13.25
N ASP A 313 19.35 2.61 -13.34
CA ASP A 313 19.91 1.58 -12.47
C ASP A 313 21.40 1.27 -12.82
N GLU A 314 21.72 0.97 -14.07
CA GLU A 314 23.02 0.44 -14.49
C GLU A 314 24.13 1.50 -14.52
N LYS A 315 23.82 2.74 -14.93
CA LYS A 315 24.81 3.80 -15.08
C LYS A 315 24.85 4.73 -13.87
N HIS A 316 23.67 5.03 -13.29
CA HIS A 316 23.55 6.04 -12.24
C HIS A 316 23.34 5.44 -10.84
N SER A 317 23.15 4.11 -10.73
CA SER A 317 22.81 3.43 -9.45
C SER A 317 21.59 4.05 -8.76
N VAL A 318 20.57 4.43 -9.54
CA VAL A 318 19.29 4.95 -9.10
C VAL A 318 18.20 3.95 -9.47
N LEU A 319 17.65 3.26 -8.50
CA LEU A 319 16.63 2.24 -8.70
C LEU A 319 15.24 2.81 -8.47
N VAL A 320 14.45 2.96 -9.53
CA VAL A 320 13.02 3.30 -9.49
C VAL A 320 12.16 2.10 -9.90
N ARG A 321 10.86 2.16 -9.70
CA ARG A 321 9.95 1.07 -10.08
C ARG A 321 9.49 1.23 -11.53
N ASN A 322 9.75 0.23 -12.34
CA ASN A 322 9.15 0.11 -13.66
C ASN A 322 7.77 -0.53 -13.54
N VAL A 323 6.73 0.21 -13.89
CA VAL A 323 5.34 -0.23 -13.93
C VAL A 323 4.80 -0.31 -15.37
N SER A 324 5.63 -0.07 -16.37
CA SER A 324 5.24 -0.02 -17.80
C SER A 324 4.73 -1.35 -18.37
N GLY A 325 4.98 -2.46 -17.67
CA GLY A 325 4.44 -3.79 -18.02
C GLY A 325 3.04 -4.08 -17.49
N GLU A 326 2.50 -3.23 -16.64
CA GLU A 326 1.15 -3.36 -16.13
C GLU A 326 0.11 -2.79 -17.10
N ASN A 327 -1.11 -3.32 -17.07
CA ASN A 327 -2.18 -2.85 -17.93
C ASN A 327 -2.43 -1.36 -17.75
N HIS A 328 -2.62 -0.62 -18.83
CA HIS A 328 -2.85 0.83 -18.91
C HIS A 328 -1.63 1.71 -18.52
N LEU A 329 -0.50 1.14 -18.09
CA LEU A 329 0.68 1.89 -17.61
C LEU A 329 1.86 1.90 -18.59
N ALA A 330 1.61 1.66 -19.88
CA ALA A 330 2.67 1.70 -20.89
C ALA A 330 3.46 3.01 -20.85
N GLY A 331 4.78 2.91 -20.71
CA GLY A 331 5.68 4.07 -20.61
C GLY A 331 5.74 4.70 -19.20
N CYS A 332 5.15 4.10 -18.18
CA CYS A 332 5.14 4.65 -16.83
C CYS A 332 6.25 4.07 -15.94
N LEU A 333 6.84 4.96 -15.16
CA LEU A 333 7.70 4.64 -14.02
C LEU A 333 7.08 5.23 -12.75
N ARG A 334 7.35 4.60 -11.61
CA ARG A 334 7.00 5.13 -10.28
C ARG A 334 8.28 5.37 -9.49
N VAL A 335 8.47 6.58 -8.99
CA VAL A 335 9.60 6.97 -8.15
C VAL A 335 9.15 7.26 -6.74
N THR A 336 9.78 6.63 -5.76
CA THR A 336 9.60 6.91 -4.33
C THR A 336 10.17 8.29 -4.01
N VAL A 337 9.56 9.04 -3.12
CA VAL A 337 10.11 10.28 -2.59
C VAL A 337 11.20 9.93 -1.57
N GLY A 338 12.45 10.23 -1.92
CA GLY A 338 13.63 10.05 -1.08
C GLY A 338 13.99 11.29 -0.27
N THR A 339 15.24 11.35 0.22
CA THR A 339 15.81 12.60 0.76
C THR A 339 15.98 13.62 -0.37
N PRO A 340 16.15 14.92 -0.04
CA PRO A 340 16.45 15.93 -1.05
C PRO A 340 17.62 15.52 -1.97
N GLU A 341 18.70 14.96 -1.40
CA GLU A 341 19.88 14.52 -2.15
C GLU A 341 19.60 13.30 -3.04
N GLU A 342 18.74 12.38 -2.61
CA GLU A 342 18.34 11.22 -3.41
C GLU A 342 17.44 11.65 -4.56
N ASN A 343 16.52 12.58 -4.30
CA ASN A 343 15.64 13.15 -5.30
C ASN A 343 16.43 13.95 -6.35
N ASP A 344 17.44 14.74 -5.95
CA ASP A 344 18.32 15.47 -6.85
C ASP A 344 19.12 14.52 -7.76
N ARG A 345 19.70 13.44 -7.20
CA ARG A 345 20.40 12.42 -8.00
C ARG A 345 19.48 11.78 -9.04
N PHE A 346 18.22 11.51 -8.66
CA PHE A 346 17.24 10.98 -9.62
C PHE A 346 16.95 11.99 -10.74
N LEU A 347 16.71 13.25 -10.40
CA LEU A 347 16.42 14.31 -11.39
C LEU A 347 17.58 14.55 -12.33
N ASP A 348 18.81 14.58 -11.83
CA ASP A 348 20.03 14.74 -12.63
C ASP A 348 20.21 13.56 -13.60
N ALA A 349 20.09 12.33 -13.08
CA ALA A 349 20.21 11.11 -13.88
C ALA A 349 19.12 11.04 -14.96
N LEU A 350 17.88 11.35 -14.62
CA LEU A 350 16.76 11.35 -15.56
C LEU A 350 16.98 12.40 -16.67
N THR A 351 17.43 13.60 -16.30
CA THR A 351 17.68 14.70 -17.22
C THR A 351 18.80 14.32 -18.23
N GLU A 352 19.87 13.71 -17.74
CA GLU A 352 20.96 13.21 -18.59
C GLU A 352 20.47 12.15 -19.59
N GLU A 353 19.72 11.14 -19.12
CA GLU A 353 19.21 10.08 -19.99
C GLU A 353 18.20 10.59 -21.02
N LEU A 354 17.35 11.55 -20.69
CA LEU A 354 16.44 12.20 -21.65
C LEU A 354 17.19 13.04 -22.68
N GLY A 355 18.29 13.73 -22.27
CA GLY A 355 19.18 14.44 -23.17
C GLY A 355 19.85 13.51 -24.19
N ASN A 356 20.36 12.37 -23.73
CA ASN A 356 21.00 11.34 -24.58
C ASN A 356 20.04 10.78 -25.63
N LEU A 357 18.76 10.62 -25.30
CA LEU A 357 17.73 10.17 -26.26
C LEU A 357 17.42 11.22 -27.34
N ALA A 358 17.68 12.51 -27.10
CA ALA A 358 17.48 13.56 -28.10
C ALA A 358 18.56 13.55 -29.21
N TYR A 359 19.76 13.04 -28.92
CA TYR A 359 20.88 12.96 -29.87
C TYR A 359 20.88 11.67 -30.72
N GLN A 360 20.05 10.68 -30.40
CA GLN A 360 19.98 9.41 -31.16
C GLN A 360 18.96 9.45 -32.32
N ARG A 361 18.42 10.60 -32.66
CA ARG A 361 17.57 10.88 -33.82
C ARG A 361 18.37 11.65 -34.85
#